data_8fb2fc95e893cbc3bc79ad577dff29e9
#
_entry.id   8fb2fc95e893cbc3bc79ad577dff29e9
#
_cell.length_a   1.000
_cell.length_b   1.000
_cell.length_c   1.000
_cell.angle_alpha   90.00
_cell.angle_beta   90.00
_cell.angle_gamma   90.00
#
_symmetry.space_group_name_H-M   'P 1'
#
loop_
_entity.id
_entity.type
_entity.pdbx_description
1 polymer ?
#
loop_
_entity_poly.entity_id
_entity_poly.type
_entity_poly.pdbx_seq_one_letter_code
_entity_poly.pdbx_strand_id
1 'polypeptide(L)'
;MLNKGFPLLGCALFSVLTGLSLGGCLKPAEGTKTYDYAEISRGTLEKTVSASGALKPVATVSVLARMSGKVEIVHVDYNDRIRKGDILAELNTDMLRLQREQQLAAVIKARANHELQVLNYQNQEKLAEKNLISEYELKTTRTALNVQAAELSAAEASLRVIETEINQYAFITSPIDGIVLERNISEGATVVEGSSSNSSSIFTLAENLEEMQIEAGVGELDIASIRQGQTVRFTLEALPGKTYTGMVETIHLMPTVQDNVVSYTVIINVDNRDGTLLPGMTCAVEFIEERNENVLLVPNAALRYQPVGLSAEEIAGRVFNAGLRGMSETQQNEALEARRQAAAETQGQPRETRQTGLSGLVMGDRGFGGPPGGGPGRGSGPGNRGGPENAPSGPPVEGPPKTLWYINGEGKLDCFLVRTGISNGFFTEIRPVLAPDTDLAGMRIILRERV
;
A
#
# COMPACT_ATOMS: atom_id res chain seq x y z
N MET A 1 6.45 28.98 63.87
CA MET A 1 6.53 30.34 64.45
C MET A 1 5.50 31.16 63.70
N LEU A 2 4.43 31.40 64.37
CA LEU A 2 3.86 32.65 64.92
C LEU A 2 3.46 33.62 63.81
N ASN A 3 2.32 34.23 63.73
CA ASN A 3 1.13 34.33 64.63
C ASN A 3 0.27 35.46 64.08
N LYS A 4 -1.06 35.29 64.06
CA LYS A 4 -2.08 36.30 64.41
C LYS A 4 -2.23 37.57 63.57
N GLY A 5 -3.38 38.09 63.27
CA GLY A 5 -4.66 38.03 63.94
C GLY A 5 -5.71 38.87 63.24
N PHE A 6 -6.91 38.52 63.47
CA PHE A 6 -8.19 39.24 63.37
C PHE A 6 -8.25 40.50 64.27
N PRO A 7 -9.14 41.51 64.07
CA PRO A 7 -10.54 41.44 64.40
C PRO A 7 -11.49 42.24 63.47
N LEU A 8 -12.71 41.88 63.25
CA LEU A 8 -14.03 42.05 63.92
C LEU A 8 -14.53 43.48 64.17
N LEU A 9 -15.82 43.64 63.87
CA LEU A 9 -16.87 44.53 64.33
C LEU A 9 -17.16 45.81 63.54
N GLY A 10 -18.43 45.91 63.13
CA GLY A 10 -19.51 46.68 63.68
C GLY A 10 -20.61 46.88 62.61
N CYS A 11 -21.72 46.26 62.79
CA CYS A 11 -23.06 46.72 63.20
C CYS A 11 -23.53 48.01 62.51
N ALA A 12 -24.56 47.97 61.84
CA ALA A 12 -26.01 47.89 62.04
C ALA A 12 -26.77 49.10 61.47
N LEU A 13 -27.86 48.76 60.81
CA LEU A 13 -29.24 49.30 61.00
C LEU A 13 -29.76 50.45 60.09
N PHE A 14 -30.98 50.14 59.59
CA PHE A 14 -32.13 51.01 59.27
C PHE A 14 -32.16 51.66 57.87
N SER A 15 -33.17 51.65 57.06
CA SER A 15 -34.62 51.44 57.11
C SER A 15 -35.21 51.44 55.70
N VAL A 16 -36.08 50.54 55.38
CA VAL A 16 -37.44 50.66 54.83
C VAL A 16 -37.79 52.00 54.21
N LEU A 17 -38.16 52.04 52.93
CA LEU A 17 -39.48 52.50 52.50
C LEU A 17 -39.69 52.37 50.96
N THR A 18 -40.71 51.65 50.59
CA THR A 18 -41.69 51.85 49.47
C THR A 18 -41.19 52.12 48.10
N GLY A 19 -41.32 51.18 47.15
CA GLY A 19 -42.47 51.05 46.31
C GLY A 19 -42.46 51.93 45.05
N LEU A 20 -42.14 51.40 43.91
CA LEU A 20 -42.98 51.61 42.71
C LEU A 20 -42.58 50.62 41.61
N SER A 21 -43.48 49.74 41.29
CA SER A 21 -43.46 48.87 40.12
C SER A 21 -43.40 49.67 38.83
N LEU A 22 -42.29 49.57 38.08
CA LEU A 22 -42.30 49.74 36.62
C LEU A 22 -41.79 48.45 36.01
N GLY A 23 -42.73 47.62 35.55
CA GLY A 23 -42.45 46.50 34.65
C GLY A 23 -41.91 47.04 33.34
N GLY A 24 -40.58 47.15 33.26
CA GLY A 24 -39.84 47.24 32.04
C GLY A 24 -39.58 45.83 31.54
N CYS A 25 -40.24 45.38 30.49
CA CYS A 25 -39.84 44.23 29.71
C CYS A 25 -38.41 44.50 29.24
N LEU A 26 -37.43 43.99 29.97
CA LEU A 26 -36.08 43.76 29.41
C LEU A 26 -36.27 42.70 28.33
N LYS A 27 -36.30 43.13 27.06
CA LYS A 27 -35.96 42.26 25.95
C LYS A 27 -34.60 41.69 26.28
N PRO A 28 -34.43 40.34 26.22
CA PRO A 28 -33.10 39.75 26.32
C PRO A 28 -32.24 40.45 25.26
N ALA A 29 -31.14 41.02 25.68
CA ALA A 29 -30.13 41.53 24.74
C ALA A 29 -29.76 40.39 23.84
N GLU A 30 -30.04 40.54 22.54
CA GLU A 30 -29.52 39.65 21.52
C GLU A 30 -28.01 39.65 21.70
N GLY A 31 -27.48 38.54 22.22
CA GLY A 31 -26.05 38.36 22.37
C GLY A 31 -25.42 38.68 21.03
N THR A 32 -24.43 39.56 21.03
CA THR A 32 -23.69 39.95 19.81
C THR A 32 -23.06 38.68 19.25
N LYS A 33 -23.66 38.12 18.20
CA LYS A 33 -23.13 36.95 17.51
C LYS A 33 -21.75 37.26 17.00
N THR A 34 -20.76 36.55 17.47
CA THR A 34 -19.37 36.69 17.02
C THR A 34 -19.05 35.55 16.07
N TYR A 35 -18.51 35.87 14.91
CA TYR A 35 -18.15 34.88 13.90
C TYR A 35 -16.66 34.72 13.77
N ASP A 36 -16.19 33.49 13.65
CA ASP A 36 -14.82 33.21 13.20
C ASP A 36 -14.81 33.18 11.68
N TYR A 37 -13.86 33.91 11.10
CA TYR A 37 -13.74 34.06 9.65
C TYR A 37 -12.49 33.34 9.13
N ALA A 38 -12.54 32.92 7.86
CA ALA A 38 -11.39 32.61 7.06
C ALA A 38 -11.45 33.39 5.75
N GLU A 39 -10.32 33.59 5.14
CA GLU A 39 -10.20 34.22 3.83
C GLU A 39 -10.07 33.17 2.75
N ILE A 40 -10.75 33.37 1.62
CA ILE A 40 -10.57 32.53 0.43
C ILE A 40 -9.20 32.90 -0.15
N SER A 41 -8.29 31.92 -0.21
CA SER A 41 -6.96 32.11 -0.77
C SER A 41 -6.80 31.38 -2.10
N ARG A 42 -5.86 31.84 -2.92
CA ARG A 42 -5.41 31.08 -4.09
C ARG A 42 -4.17 30.28 -3.72
N GLY A 43 -4.12 29.03 -4.16
CA GLY A 43 -2.98 28.17 -3.89
C GLY A 43 -2.99 26.90 -4.70
N THR A 44 -2.01 26.06 -4.44
CA THR A 44 -1.94 24.70 -4.98
C THR A 44 -2.58 23.76 -4.00
N LEU A 45 -3.47 22.90 -4.50
CA LEU A 45 -4.09 21.83 -3.72
C LEU A 45 -3.68 20.49 -4.29
N GLU A 46 -3.23 19.62 -3.42
CA GLU A 46 -2.85 18.24 -3.76
C GLU A 46 -3.77 17.30 -2.99
N LYS A 47 -4.31 16.33 -3.69
CA LYS A 47 -4.96 15.18 -3.10
C LYS A 47 -3.96 14.04 -3.05
N THR A 48 -3.64 13.57 -1.86
CA THR A 48 -2.62 12.54 -1.64
C THR A 48 -3.20 11.34 -0.93
N VAL A 49 -2.68 10.17 -1.28
CA VAL A 49 -2.87 8.92 -0.53
C VAL A 49 -1.61 8.66 0.26
N SER A 50 -1.74 8.42 1.56
CA SER A 50 -0.62 8.15 2.44
C SER A 50 -0.49 6.67 2.71
N ALA A 51 0.74 6.16 2.66
CA ALA A 51 1.07 4.79 3.01
C ALA A 51 2.41 4.74 3.77
N SER A 52 2.65 3.67 4.48
CA SER A 52 3.97 3.36 5.03
C SER A 52 4.68 2.33 4.17
N GLY A 53 5.99 2.46 4.08
CA GLY A 53 6.82 1.53 3.32
C GLY A 53 8.19 1.34 3.96
N ALA A 54 8.94 0.39 3.44
CA ALA A 54 10.33 0.13 3.82
C ALA A 54 11.23 0.19 2.60
N LEU A 55 12.39 0.79 2.78
CA LEU A 55 13.46 0.85 1.77
C LEU A 55 14.14 -0.51 1.66
N LYS A 56 14.30 -0.98 0.42
CA LYS A 56 15.03 -2.20 0.08
C LYS A 56 15.93 -1.95 -1.14
N PRO A 57 17.03 -2.68 -1.30
CA PRO A 57 17.74 -2.71 -2.58
C PRO A 57 16.86 -3.31 -3.67
N VAL A 58 17.06 -2.90 -4.92
CA VAL A 58 16.30 -3.43 -6.07
C VAL A 58 16.56 -4.93 -6.25
N ALA A 59 17.81 -5.36 -6.12
CA ALA A 59 18.19 -6.75 -6.24
C ALA A 59 18.92 -7.23 -4.99
N THR A 60 18.39 -8.28 -4.37
CA THR A 60 19.05 -8.99 -3.27
C THR A 60 19.15 -10.47 -3.59
N VAL A 61 20.28 -11.08 -3.25
CA VAL A 61 20.50 -12.53 -3.43
C VAL A 61 20.84 -13.15 -2.09
N SER A 62 20.05 -14.15 -1.71
CA SER A 62 20.30 -14.97 -0.53
C SER A 62 21.21 -16.14 -0.90
N VAL A 63 22.37 -16.21 -0.28
CA VAL A 63 23.33 -17.31 -0.46
C VAL A 63 23.05 -18.39 0.58
N LEU A 64 22.89 -19.63 0.12
CA LEU A 64 22.62 -20.80 0.93
C LEU A 64 23.81 -21.78 0.86
N ALA A 65 23.97 -22.62 1.88
CA ALA A 65 24.93 -23.73 1.80
C ALA A 65 24.45 -24.78 0.80
N ARG A 66 25.37 -25.27 -0.02
CA ARG A 66 25.10 -26.38 -0.95
C ARG A 66 25.39 -27.75 -0.35
N MET A 67 26.01 -27.78 0.82
CA MET A 67 26.27 -28.96 1.63
C MET A 67 26.22 -28.62 3.11
N SER A 68 25.96 -29.62 3.93
CA SER A 68 26.03 -29.48 5.38
C SER A 68 27.48 -29.64 5.87
N GLY A 69 27.88 -28.78 6.80
CA GLY A 69 29.25 -28.85 7.35
C GLY A 69 29.48 -27.81 8.44
N LYS A 70 30.65 -27.95 9.09
CA LYS A 70 31.13 -26.95 10.05
C LYS A 70 31.87 -25.86 9.29
N VAL A 71 31.58 -24.59 9.58
CA VAL A 71 32.28 -23.43 9.02
C VAL A 71 33.70 -23.38 9.62
N GLU A 72 34.70 -23.37 8.77
CA GLU A 72 36.09 -23.28 9.16
C GLU A 72 36.58 -21.83 9.20
N ILE A 73 36.37 -21.09 8.11
CA ILE A 73 36.81 -19.70 7.95
C ILE A 73 35.68 -18.90 7.32
N VAL A 74 35.51 -17.67 7.75
CA VAL A 74 34.65 -16.65 7.12
C VAL A 74 35.53 -15.52 6.61
N HIS A 75 35.51 -15.26 5.31
CA HIS A 75 36.40 -14.30 4.65
C HIS A 75 35.85 -12.89 4.55
N VAL A 76 34.53 -12.72 4.71
CA VAL A 76 33.82 -11.45 4.53
C VAL A 76 33.00 -11.08 5.73
N ASP A 77 32.86 -9.77 5.95
CA ASP A 77 32.01 -9.23 7.02
C ASP A 77 30.94 -8.29 6.44
N TYR A 78 30.11 -7.71 7.33
CA TYR A 78 29.07 -6.76 6.97
C TYR A 78 29.65 -5.57 6.19
N ASN A 79 28.97 -5.15 5.13
CA ASN A 79 29.32 -4.03 4.26
C ASN A 79 30.57 -4.23 3.39
N ASP A 80 31.14 -5.42 3.36
CA ASP A 80 32.25 -5.73 2.47
C ASP A 80 31.80 -5.77 1.02
N ARG A 81 32.62 -5.21 0.13
CA ARG A 81 32.42 -5.30 -1.32
C ARG A 81 33.00 -6.59 -1.83
N ILE A 82 32.20 -7.32 -2.56
CA ILE A 82 32.53 -8.64 -3.10
C ILE A 82 32.31 -8.67 -4.60
N ARG A 83 33.04 -9.56 -5.26
CA ARG A 83 32.90 -9.86 -6.68
C ARG A 83 32.30 -11.25 -6.87
N LYS A 84 31.67 -11.43 -8.02
CA LYS A 84 31.20 -12.74 -8.42
C LYS A 84 32.34 -13.77 -8.43
N GLY A 85 32.13 -14.86 -7.70
CA GLY A 85 33.10 -15.93 -7.55
C GLY A 85 34.02 -15.78 -6.34
N ASP A 86 34.01 -14.66 -5.62
CA ASP A 86 34.77 -14.50 -4.37
C ASP A 86 34.29 -15.52 -3.32
N ILE A 87 35.23 -16.08 -2.58
CA ILE A 87 34.93 -17.02 -1.50
C ILE A 87 34.49 -16.22 -0.28
N LEU A 88 33.27 -16.48 0.16
CA LEU A 88 32.67 -15.83 1.33
C LEU A 88 32.96 -16.60 2.62
N ALA A 89 32.92 -17.93 2.56
CA ALA A 89 33.21 -18.80 3.66
C ALA A 89 33.68 -20.18 3.18
N GLU A 90 34.40 -20.88 4.03
CA GLU A 90 34.89 -22.23 3.79
C GLU A 90 34.33 -23.21 4.84
N LEU A 91 33.92 -24.37 4.37
CA LEU A 91 33.46 -25.45 5.22
C LEU A 91 34.60 -26.46 5.44
N ASN A 92 34.68 -27.02 6.64
CA ASN A 92 35.65 -28.06 6.95
C ASN A 92 35.42 -29.32 6.08
N THR A 93 36.49 -29.77 5.43
CA THR A 93 36.48 -30.88 4.48
C THR A 93 37.18 -32.13 4.95
N ASP A 94 37.64 -32.20 6.22
CA ASP A 94 38.44 -33.32 6.70
C ASP A 94 37.77 -34.70 6.52
N MET A 95 36.48 -34.79 6.84
CA MET A 95 35.69 -36.00 6.64
C MET A 95 35.53 -36.38 5.17
N LEU A 96 35.32 -35.38 4.31
CA LEU A 96 35.24 -35.60 2.87
C LEU A 96 36.53 -36.04 2.25
N ARG A 97 37.67 -35.52 2.75
CA ARG A 97 39.02 -35.97 2.32
C ARG A 97 39.23 -37.44 2.64
N LEU A 98 38.85 -37.91 3.85
CA LEU A 98 38.90 -39.33 4.22
C LEU A 98 37.95 -40.17 3.33
N GLN A 99 36.75 -39.71 3.05
CA GLN A 99 35.84 -40.38 2.13
C GLN A 99 36.38 -40.44 0.70
N ARG A 100 37.07 -39.38 0.22
CA ARG A 100 37.74 -39.36 -1.07
C ARG A 100 38.81 -40.45 -1.15
N GLU A 101 39.64 -40.60 -0.11
CA GLU A 101 40.66 -41.65 -0.06
C GLU A 101 40.03 -43.06 -0.12
N GLN A 102 38.95 -43.26 0.59
CA GLN A 102 38.19 -44.52 0.54
C GLN A 102 37.62 -44.80 -0.88
N GLN A 103 37.05 -43.79 -1.53
CA GLN A 103 36.54 -43.94 -2.91
C GLN A 103 37.67 -44.13 -3.91
N LEU A 104 38.80 -43.46 -3.72
CA LEU A 104 39.97 -43.67 -4.56
C LEU A 104 40.48 -45.11 -4.48
N ALA A 105 40.52 -45.71 -3.28
CA ALA A 105 40.90 -47.12 -3.10
C ALA A 105 39.87 -48.05 -3.81
N ALA A 106 38.55 -47.71 -3.80
CA ALA A 106 37.55 -48.46 -4.53
C ALA A 106 37.75 -48.39 -6.05
N VAL A 107 38.10 -47.21 -6.60
CA VAL A 107 38.44 -47.05 -8.04
C VAL A 107 39.65 -47.88 -8.41
N ILE A 108 40.74 -47.85 -7.60
CA ILE A 108 41.94 -48.65 -7.83
C ILE A 108 41.62 -50.13 -7.90
N LYS A 109 40.76 -50.64 -6.96
CA LYS A 109 40.32 -52.04 -6.94
C LYS A 109 39.49 -52.36 -8.21
N ALA A 110 38.53 -51.54 -8.56
CA ALA A 110 37.68 -51.74 -9.76
C ALA A 110 38.51 -51.74 -11.04
N ARG A 111 39.49 -50.83 -11.12
CA ARG A 111 40.45 -50.76 -12.25
C ARG A 111 41.27 -52.04 -12.40
N ALA A 112 41.85 -52.55 -11.31
CA ALA A 112 42.59 -53.78 -11.32
C ALA A 112 41.75 -54.99 -11.77
N ASN A 113 40.48 -55.07 -11.32
CA ASN A 113 39.55 -56.09 -11.76
C ASN A 113 39.21 -55.97 -13.26
N HIS A 114 38.99 -54.74 -13.73
CA HIS A 114 38.72 -54.50 -15.15
C HIS A 114 39.95 -54.86 -16.02
N GLU A 115 41.18 -54.49 -15.63
CA GLU A 115 42.40 -54.84 -16.33
C GLU A 115 42.59 -56.36 -16.39
N LEU A 116 42.38 -57.08 -15.28
CA LEU A 116 42.42 -58.52 -15.26
C LEU A 116 41.40 -59.13 -16.26
N GLN A 117 40.18 -58.58 -16.32
CA GLN A 117 39.15 -59.06 -17.24
C GLN A 117 39.44 -58.72 -18.68
N VAL A 118 40.08 -57.58 -18.96
CA VAL A 118 40.63 -57.23 -20.29
C VAL A 118 41.64 -58.27 -20.74
N LEU A 119 42.61 -58.65 -19.89
CA LEU A 119 43.58 -59.72 -20.20
C LEU A 119 42.90 -61.07 -20.45
N ASN A 120 41.91 -61.46 -19.64
CA ASN A 120 41.12 -62.65 -19.82
C ASN A 120 40.39 -62.66 -21.18
N TYR A 121 39.74 -61.53 -21.52
CA TYR A 121 39.05 -61.43 -22.80
C TYR A 121 40.00 -61.52 -23.98
N GLN A 122 41.14 -60.83 -23.95
CA GLN A 122 42.18 -60.87 -25.00
C GLN A 122 42.75 -62.28 -25.18
N ASN A 123 42.95 -63.07 -24.09
CA ASN A 123 43.39 -64.43 -24.20
C ASN A 123 42.29 -65.34 -24.82
N GLN A 124 41.02 -65.17 -24.44
CA GLN A 124 39.91 -65.91 -25.00
C GLN A 124 39.68 -65.57 -26.51
N GLU A 125 39.86 -64.30 -26.86
CA GLU A 125 39.75 -63.84 -28.25
C GLU A 125 40.79 -64.52 -29.14
N LYS A 126 42.07 -64.60 -28.68
CA LYS A 126 43.13 -65.35 -29.40
C LYS A 126 42.84 -66.86 -29.51
N LEU A 127 42.16 -67.44 -28.52
CA LEU A 127 41.75 -68.86 -28.60
C LEU A 127 40.59 -69.05 -29.54
N ALA A 128 39.64 -68.10 -29.60
CA ALA A 128 38.50 -68.12 -30.51
C ALA A 128 38.98 -67.98 -31.99
N GLU A 129 39.95 -67.11 -32.28
CA GLU A 129 40.56 -66.99 -33.60
C GLU A 129 41.15 -68.35 -34.11
N LYS A 130 41.59 -69.17 -33.16
CA LYS A 130 42.13 -70.53 -33.45
C LYS A 130 41.04 -71.63 -33.42
N ASN A 131 39.76 -71.27 -33.24
CA ASN A 131 38.64 -72.19 -33.08
C ASN A 131 38.78 -73.17 -31.90
N LEU A 132 39.43 -72.74 -30.80
CA LEU A 132 39.68 -73.56 -29.65
C LEU A 132 38.65 -73.40 -28.52
N ILE A 133 37.76 -72.42 -28.65
CA ILE A 133 36.63 -72.15 -27.73
C ILE A 133 35.34 -71.91 -28.46
N SER A 134 34.21 -72.05 -27.76
CA SER A 134 32.89 -71.81 -28.33
C SER A 134 32.59 -70.29 -28.41
N GLU A 135 31.74 -69.91 -29.36
CA GLU A 135 31.25 -68.52 -29.50
C GLU A 135 30.49 -68.06 -28.27
N TYR A 136 29.78 -68.96 -27.59
CA TYR A 136 29.11 -68.71 -26.32
C TYR A 136 30.12 -68.30 -25.20
N GLU A 137 31.22 -69.03 -25.10
CA GLU A 137 32.24 -68.75 -24.08
C GLU A 137 32.93 -67.41 -24.30
N LEU A 138 33.24 -67.04 -25.56
CA LEU A 138 33.74 -65.73 -25.90
C LEU A 138 32.74 -64.61 -25.53
N LYS A 139 31.46 -64.82 -25.87
CA LYS A 139 30.39 -63.86 -25.55
C LYS A 139 30.22 -63.71 -24.03
N THR A 140 30.30 -64.78 -23.27
CA THR A 140 30.26 -64.75 -21.79
C THR A 140 31.40 -63.93 -21.21
N THR A 141 32.64 -64.15 -21.71
CA THR A 141 33.82 -63.37 -21.24
C THR A 141 33.72 -61.89 -21.62
N ARG A 142 33.18 -61.59 -22.81
CA ARG A 142 32.90 -60.23 -23.24
C ARG A 142 31.85 -59.54 -22.34
N THR A 143 30.81 -60.27 -21.97
CA THR A 143 29.81 -59.76 -21.03
C THR A 143 30.40 -59.44 -19.66
N ALA A 144 31.28 -60.37 -19.15
CA ALA A 144 31.97 -60.18 -17.87
C ALA A 144 32.91 -58.91 -17.94
N LEU A 145 33.59 -58.69 -19.09
CA LEU A 145 34.37 -57.48 -19.28
C LEU A 145 33.49 -56.22 -19.22
N ASN A 146 32.32 -56.22 -19.92
CA ASN A 146 31.40 -55.09 -19.86
C ASN A 146 30.87 -54.79 -18.47
N VAL A 147 30.61 -55.84 -17.65
CA VAL A 147 30.24 -55.68 -16.24
C VAL A 147 31.34 -55.01 -15.44
N GLN A 148 32.58 -55.45 -15.58
CA GLN A 148 33.72 -54.81 -14.86
C GLN A 148 33.98 -53.39 -15.35
N ALA A 149 33.78 -53.08 -16.62
CA ALA A 149 33.84 -51.74 -17.14
C ALA A 149 32.77 -50.82 -16.53
N ALA A 150 31.53 -51.33 -16.38
CA ALA A 150 30.48 -50.60 -15.72
C ALA A 150 30.72 -50.35 -14.23
N GLU A 151 31.28 -51.37 -13.52
CA GLU A 151 31.69 -51.19 -12.12
C GLU A 151 32.79 -50.15 -11.93
N LEU A 152 33.80 -50.12 -12.82
CA LEU A 152 34.83 -49.10 -12.82
C LEU A 152 34.23 -47.70 -13.05
N SER A 153 33.35 -47.57 -14.03
CA SER A 153 32.65 -46.29 -14.32
C SER A 153 31.83 -45.82 -13.14
N ALA A 154 31.14 -46.73 -12.43
CA ALA A 154 30.36 -46.39 -11.25
C ALA A 154 31.25 -45.90 -10.08
N ALA A 155 32.41 -46.59 -9.83
CA ALA A 155 33.35 -46.20 -8.82
C ALA A 155 33.97 -44.82 -9.14
N GLU A 156 34.32 -44.56 -10.42
CA GLU A 156 34.84 -43.25 -10.85
C GLU A 156 33.81 -42.14 -10.72
N ALA A 157 32.52 -42.45 -10.98
CA ALA A 157 31.44 -41.50 -10.78
C ALA A 157 31.26 -41.14 -9.29
N SER A 158 31.34 -42.12 -8.39
CA SER A 158 31.26 -41.90 -6.95
C SER A 158 32.43 -41.04 -6.44
N LEU A 159 33.63 -41.23 -6.95
CA LEU A 159 34.79 -40.41 -6.63
C LEU A 159 34.57 -38.95 -7.08
N ARG A 160 34.08 -38.75 -8.32
CA ARG A 160 33.77 -37.40 -8.83
C ARG A 160 32.76 -36.65 -8.01
N VAL A 161 31.77 -37.30 -7.43
CA VAL A 161 30.80 -36.65 -6.50
C VAL A 161 31.53 -36.05 -5.32
N ILE A 162 32.34 -36.85 -4.61
CA ILE A 162 33.10 -36.38 -3.43
C ILE A 162 34.09 -35.26 -3.82
N GLU A 163 34.74 -35.37 -4.97
CA GLU A 163 35.66 -34.32 -5.45
C GLU A 163 34.92 -33.02 -5.77
N THR A 164 33.69 -33.11 -6.26
CA THR A 164 32.83 -31.93 -6.49
C THR A 164 32.43 -31.28 -5.16
N GLU A 165 32.06 -32.07 -4.16
CA GLU A 165 31.75 -31.57 -2.82
C GLU A 165 32.93 -30.82 -2.20
N ILE A 166 34.12 -31.40 -2.26
CA ILE A 166 35.35 -30.79 -1.72
C ILE A 166 35.74 -29.53 -2.48
N ASN A 167 35.72 -29.55 -3.82
CA ASN A 167 36.31 -28.47 -4.62
C ASN A 167 35.33 -27.35 -4.97
N GLN A 168 34.03 -27.60 -4.90
CA GLN A 168 33.02 -26.64 -5.28
C GLN A 168 32.04 -26.29 -4.15
N TYR A 169 31.52 -27.29 -3.41
CA TYR A 169 30.44 -27.06 -2.46
C TYR A 169 30.95 -26.68 -1.07
N ALA A 170 32.20 -27.06 -0.75
CA ALA A 170 32.83 -26.64 0.49
C ALA A 170 33.17 -25.15 0.52
N PHE A 171 33.27 -24.50 -0.65
CA PHE A 171 33.48 -23.06 -0.79
C PHE A 171 32.17 -22.38 -1.07
N ILE A 172 31.72 -21.54 -0.14
CA ILE A 172 30.57 -20.70 -0.31
C ILE A 172 31.00 -19.46 -1.07
N THR A 173 30.61 -19.33 -2.34
CA THR A 173 31.02 -18.24 -3.23
C THR A 173 29.90 -17.28 -3.56
N SER A 174 30.26 -16.03 -3.84
CA SER A 174 29.29 -15.03 -4.29
C SER A 174 28.79 -15.32 -5.71
N PRO A 175 27.47 -15.36 -5.97
CA PRO A 175 26.91 -15.48 -7.30
C PRO A 175 26.90 -14.17 -8.10
N ILE A 176 27.07 -13.01 -7.43
CA ILE A 176 26.98 -11.66 -7.99
C ILE A 176 28.13 -10.78 -7.52
N ASP A 177 28.37 -9.67 -8.22
CA ASP A 177 29.12 -8.54 -7.70
C ASP A 177 28.22 -7.73 -6.77
N GLY A 178 28.74 -7.19 -5.65
CA GLY A 178 27.89 -6.42 -4.75
C GLY A 178 28.45 -6.16 -3.38
N ILE A 179 27.57 -6.05 -2.39
CA ILE A 179 27.87 -5.75 -1.00
C ILE A 179 27.15 -6.74 -0.09
N VAL A 180 27.84 -7.18 0.96
CA VAL A 180 27.27 -8.05 2.00
C VAL A 180 26.36 -7.22 2.91
N LEU A 181 25.06 -7.50 2.91
CA LEU A 181 24.10 -6.86 3.81
C LEU A 181 24.00 -7.57 5.15
N GLU A 182 23.93 -8.91 5.10
CA GLU A 182 23.78 -9.73 6.29
C GLU A 182 24.72 -10.94 6.25
N ARG A 183 25.24 -11.28 7.39
CA ARG A 183 26.06 -12.46 7.65
C ARG A 183 25.46 -13.26 8.81
N ASN A 184 24.80 -14.36 8.51
CA ASN A 184 24.09 -15.18 9.49
C ASN A 184 24.91 -16.41 9.93
N ILE A 185 26.23 -16.39 9.72
CA ILE A 185 27.15 -17.46 10.16
C ILE A 185 28.35 -16.89 10.90
N SER A 186 28.98 -17.78 11.68
CA SER A 186 30.22 -17.51 12.37
C SER A 186 31.17 -18.71 12.23
N GLU A 187 32.44 -18.47 12.38
CA GLU A 187 33.46 -19.56 12.45
C GLU A 187 33.07 -20.57 13.54
N GLY A 188 33.17 -21.83 13.22
CA GLY A 188 32.80 -22.92 14.12
C GLY A 188 31.32 -23.28 14.13
N ALA A 189 30.44 -22.47 13.51
CA ALA A 189 29.02 -22.78 13.37
C ALA A 189 28.82 -23.98 12.42
N THR A 190 27.69 -24.68 12.58
CA THR A 190 27.29 -25.74 11.67
C THR A 190 26.20 -25.24 10.75
N VAL A 191 26.40 -25.34 9.45
CA VAL A 191 25.40 -25.04 8.42
C VAL A 191 24.78 -26.33 7.90
N VAL A 192 23.54 -26.22 7.47
CA VAL A 192 22.77 -27.34 6.89
C VAL A 192 22.45 -26.97 5.43
N GLU A 193 22.49 -27.96 4.55
CA GLU A 193 22.18 -27.80 3.15
C GLU A 193 20.82 -27.12 2.94
N GLY A 194 20.79 -26.13 2.05
CA GLY A 194 19.66 -25.20 1.84
C GLY A 194 18.45 -25.77 1.11
N SER A 195 18.23 -27.10 1.16
CA SER A 195 17.08 -27.75 0.54
C SER A 195 15.87 -27.91 1.46
N SER A 196 16.01 -27.60 2.75
CA SER A 196 14.89 -27.70 3.71
C SER A 196 14.20 -26.35 3.92
N SER A 197 12.89 -26.36 4.10
CA SER A 197 12.04 -25.18 4.32
C SER A 197 12.43 -24.32 5.55
N ASN A 198 13.43 -24.73 6.32
CA ASN A 198 13.95 -24.04 7.50
C ASN A 198 15.41 -23.57 7.34
N SER A 199 16.00 -23.64 6.15
CA SER A 199 17.36 -23.17 5.94
C SER A 199 17.37 -21.64 5.84
N SER A 200 17.94 -20.98 6.84
CA SER A 200 18.22 -19.55 6.83
C SER A 200 19.31 -19.23 5.81
N SER A 201 19.20 -18.10 5.12
CA SER A 201 20.27 -17.58 4.27
C SER A 201 21.53 -17.37 5.11
N ILE A 202 22.66 -17.81 4.57
CA ILE A 202 23.98 -17.65 5.20
C ILE A 202 24.47 -16.23 5.02
N PHE A 203 24.35 -15.71 3.81
CA PHE A 203 24.61 -14.32 3.46
C PHE A 203 23.44 -13.75 2.68
N THR A 204 23.13 -12.48 2.91
CA THR A 204 22.26 -11.68 2.06
C THR A 204 23.14 -10.63 1.37
N LEU A 205 23.15 -10.66 0.04
CA LEU A 205 23.94 -9.79 -0.80
C LEU A 205 23.05 -8.83 -1.56
N ALA A 206 23.48 -7.58 -1.74
CA ALA A 206 22.87 -6.63 -2.65
C ALA A 206 23.81 -6.33 -3.81
N GLU A 207 23.27 -6.23 -5.02
CA GLU A 207 24.03 -5.91 -6.21
C GLU A 207 24.49 -4.45 -6.18
N ASN A 208 23.57 -3.54 -5.90
CA ASN A 208 23.82 -2.11 -5.84
C ASN A 208 22.95 -1.45 -4.77
N LEU A 209 23.48 -0.42 -4.12
CA LEU A 209 22.73 0.43 -3.18
C LEU A 209 22.45 1.84 -3.73
N GLU A 210 22.91 2.15 -4.95
CA GLU A 210 22.63 3.43 -5.61
C GLU A 210 21.19 3.49 -6.12
N GLU A 211 20.64 2.33 -6.47
CA GLU A 211 19.23 2.18 -6.85
C GLU A 211 18.50 1.41 -5.75
N MET A 212 17.52 2.07 -5.17
CA MET A 212 16.72 1.53 -4.09
C MET A 212 15.25 1.49 -4.50
N GLN A 213 14.49 0.65 -3.85
CA GLN A 213 13.03 0.60 -3.99
C GLN A 213 12.37 0.75 -2.63
N ILE A 214 11.19 1.37 -2.62
CA ILE A 214 10.32 1.36 -1.47
C ILE A 214 9.21 0.35 -1.74
N GLU A 215 9.03 -0.60 -0.83
CA GLU A 215 7.86 -1.45 -0.79
C GLU A 215 6.82 -0.79 0.12
N ALA A 216 5.84 -0.12 -0.46
CA ALA A 216 4.78 0.56 0.28
C ALA A 216 3.51 -0.30 0.34
N GLY A 217 2.95 -0.47 1.53
CA GLY A 217 1.67 -1.15 1.75
C GLY A 217 0.50 -0.17 1.62
N VAL A 218 -0.32 -0.32 0.58
CA VAL A 218 -1.48 0.53 0.31
C VAL A 218 -2.76 -0.24 0.57
N GLY A 219 -3.72 0.36 1.27
CA GLY A 219 -5.02 -0.24 1.55
C GLY A 219 -5.87 -0.47 0.30
N GLU A 220 -6.80 -1.44 0.38
CA GLU A 220 -7.69 -1.81 -0.72
C GLU A 220 -8.55 -0.63 -1.22
N LEU A 221 -8.93 0.29 -0.32
CA LEU A 221 -9.76 1.45 -0.69
C LEU A 221 -9.02 2.47 -1.54
N ASP A 222 -7.70 2.57 -1.38
CA ASP A 222 -6.88 3.62 -1.96
C ASP A 222 -6.11 3.15 -3.20
N ILE A 223 -5.91 1.82 -3.36
CA ILE A 223 -5.11 1.27 -4.46
C ILE A 223 -5.67 1.61 -5.85
N ALA A 224 -7.00 1.77 -5.95
CA ALA A 224 -7.66 2.11 -7.22
C ALA A 224 -7.26 3.47 -7.78
N SER A 225 -6.76 4.38 -6.94
CA SER A 225 -6.31 5.72 -7.31
C SER A 225 -4.83 5.78 -7.71
N ILE A 226 -4.05 4.73 -7.42
CA ILE A 226 -2.61 4.68 -7.71
C ILE A 226 -2.36 4.08 -9.09
N ARG A 227 -1.43 4.68 -9.83
CA ARG A 227 -1.08 4.27 -11.19
C ARG A 227 0.43 4.17 -11.36
N GLN A 228 0.85 3.26 -12.23
CA GLN A 228 2.25 3.18 -12.67
C GLN A 228 2.71 4.50 -13.31
N GLY A 229 3.94 4.93 -13.00
CA GLY A 229 4.49 6.19 -13.44
C GLY A 229 4.05 7.42 -12.62
N GLN A 230 3.23 7.24 -11.59
CA GLN A 230 2.80 8.31 -10.70
C GLN A 230 3.95 8.81 -9.83
N THR A 231 4.08 10.13 -9.68
CA THR A 231 5.06 10.75 -8.80
C THR A 231 4.67 10.54 -7.35
N VAL A 232 5.66 10.19 -6.55
CA VAL A 232 5.52 9.93 -5.12
C VAL A 232 6.48 10.82 -4.36
N ARG A 233 6.02 11.35 -3.25
CA ARG A 233 6.84 12.06 -2.27
C ARG A 233 6.96 11.19 -1.03
N PHE A 234 8.15 11.10 -0.45
CA PHE A 234 8.32 10.36 0.78
C PHE A 234 9.26 11.05 1.76
N THR A 235 9.06 10.75 3.01
CA THR A 235 9.88 11.23 4.13
C THR A 235 10.33 10.05 4.97
N LEU A 236 11.52 10.15 5.55
CA LEU A 236 12.10 9.14 6.40
C LEU A 236 12.05 9.62 7.85
N GLU A 237 11.65 8.75 8.76
CA GLU A 237 11.68 9.06 10.20
C GLU A 237 13.11 9.32 10.70
N ALA A 238 14.09 8.65 10.11
CA ALA A 238 15.50 8.80 10.44
C ALA A 238 16.11 10.14 9.96
N LEU A 239 15.49 10.82 8.96
CA LEU A 239 15.99 12.05 8.37
C LEU A 239 14.89 13.13 8.35
N PRO A 240 14.49 13.65 9.51
CA PRO A 240 13.42 14.62 9.59
C PRO A 240 13.74 15.91 8.84
N GLY A 241 12.76 16.44 8.11
CA GLY A 241 12.89 17.70 7.35
C GLY A 241 13.44 17.56 5.95
N LYS A 242 13.81 16.35 5.49
CA LYS A 242 14.12 16.06 4.09
C LYS A 242 12.97 15.34 3.43
N THR A 243 12.56 15.84 2.27
CA THR A 243 11.56 15.23 1.41
C THR A 243 12.25 14.71 0.16
N TYR A 244 11.99 13.47 -0.16
CA TYR A 244 12.51 12.81 -1.34
C TYR A 244 11.38 12.55 -2.33
N THR A 245 11.72 12.32 -3.58
CA THR A 245 10.78 12.00 -4.64
C THR A 245 11.13 10.66 -5.26
N GLY A 246 10.11 9.91 -5.64
CA GLY A 246 10.23 8.65 -6.35
C GLY A 246 9.14 8.52 -7.39
N MET A 247 9.13 7.40 -8.09
CA MET A 247 8.14 7.09 -9.10
C MET A 247 7.62 5.67 -8.88
N VAL A 248 6.31 5.48 -9.00
CA VAL A 248 5.68 4.16 -8.97
C VAL A 248 6.16 3.35 -10.16
N GLU A 249 6.87 2.27 -9.89
CA GLU A 249 7.36 1.34 -10.90
C GLU A 249 6.32 0.28 -11.23
N THR A 250 5.82 -0.39 -10.20
CA THR A 250 4.81 -1.45 -10.38
C THR A 250 3.91 -1.59 -9.16
N ILE A 251 2.75 -2.20 -9.36
CA ILE A 251 1.78 -2.52 -8.32
C ILE A 251 1.61 -4.04 -8.33
N HIS A 252 1.88 -4.69 -7.21
CA HIS A 252 1.66 -6.12 -7.08
C HIS A 252 0.16 -6.42 -7.06
N LEU A 253 -0.29 -7.29 -7.97
CA LEU A 253 -1.70 -7.65 -8.10
C LEU A 253 -2.18 -8.59 -6.99
N MET A 254 -1.25 -9.29 -6.32
CA MET A 254 -1.57 -10.18 -5.21
C MET A 254 -1.52 -9.40 -3.90
N PRO A 255 -2.62 -9.32 -3.16
CA PRO A 255 -2.64 -8.63 -1.88
C PRO A 255 -1.93 -9.43 -0.79
N THR A 256 -1.42 -8.70 0.19
CA THR A 256 -0.93 -9.26 1.45
C THR A 256 -2.00 -9.04 2.51
N VAL A 257 -2.33 -10.10 3.25
CA VAL A 257 -3.31 -10.03 4.35
C VAL A 257 -2.56 -10.22 5.65
N GLN A 258 -2.52 -9.17 6.48
CA GLN A 258 -1.97 -9.20 7.83
C GLN A 258 -3.03 -8.68 8.80
N ASP A 259 -3.25 -9.42 9.89
CA ASP A 259 -4.21 -9.04 10.94
C ASP A 259 -5.61 -8.66 10.41
N ASN A 260 -6.10 -9.37 9.40
CA ASN A 260 -7.34 -9.09 8.65
C ASN A 260 -7.36 -7.75 7.88
N VAL A 261 -6.21 -7.11 7.69
CA VAL A 261 -6.07 -5.93 6.85
C VAL A 261 -5.53 -6.37 5.49
N VAL A 262 -6.26 -6.04 4.43
CA VAL A 262 -5.87 -6.29 3.05
C VAL A 262 -5.07 -5.10 2.54
N SER A 263 -3.84 -5.33 2.11
CA SER A 263 -2.98 -4.31 1.52
C SER A 263 -2.32 -4.81 0.24
N TYR A 264 -2.07 -3.89 -0.68
CA TYR A 264 -1.37 -4.13 -1.93
C TYR A 264 0.02 -3.52 -1.85
N THR A 265 1.03 -4.27 -2.28
CA THR A 265 2.40 -3.76 -2.31
C THR A 265 2.62 -2.94 -3.57
N VAL A 266 3.02 -1.70 -3.38
CA VAL A 266 3.41 -0.78 -4.45
C VAL A 266 4.91 -0.60 -4.39
N ILE A 267 5.58 -0.86 -5.50
CA ILE A 267 7.02 -0.68 -5.66
C ILE A 267 7.29 0.70 -6.22
N ILE A 268 8.14 1.45 -5.53
CA ILE A 268 8.52 2.82 -5.88
C ILE A 268 10.02 2.84 -6.07
N ASN A 269 10.48 3.24 -7.24
CA ASN A 269 11.90 3.38 -7.54
C ASN A 269 12.44 4.71 -6.99
N VAL A 270 13.61 4.64 -6.37
CA VAL A 270 14.25 5.77 -5.68
C VAL A 270 15.75 5.79 -5.99
N ASP A 271 16.26 6.95 -6.38
CA ASP A 271 17.70 7.19 -6.59
C ASP A 271 18.39 7.46 -5.25
N ASN A 272 19.48 6.74 -4.97
CA ASN A 272 20.29 6.83 -3.75
C ASN A 272 21.78 7.07 -4.05
N ARG A 273 22.10 7.86 -5.09
CA ARG A 273 23.50 8.17 -5.43
C ARG A 273 24.26 8.84 -4.29
N ASP A 274 23.55 9.53 -3.41
CA ASP A 274 24.13 10.18 -2.25
C ASP A 274 24.50 9.17 -1.12
N GLY A 275 24.07 7.92 -1.22
CA GLY A 275 24.30 6.87 -0.21
C GLY A 275 23.66 7.15 1.16
N THR A 276 22.71 8.07 1.23
CA THR A 276 22.04 8.46 2.50
C THR A 276 20.90 7.52 2.88
N LEU A 277 20.34 6.83 1.90
CA LEU A 277 19.24 5.88 2.10
C LEU A 277 19.81 4.50 2.39
N LEU A 278 19.45 3.94 3.55
CA LEU A 278 19.92 2.62 3.95
C LEU A 278 18.79 1.59 3.86
N PRO A 279 19.09 0.34 3.48
CA PRO A 279 18.13 -0.75 3.53
C PRO A 279 17.50 -0.91 4.91
N GLY A 280 16.19 -1.18 4.96
CA GLY A 280 15.44 -1.36 6.19
C GLY A 280 14.89 -0.07 6.81
N MET A 281 15.21 1.11 6.29
CA MET A 281 14.60 2.35 6.77
C MET A 281 13.10 2.39 6.45
N THR A 282 12.30 2.80 7.45
CA THR A 282 10.87 3.03 7.29
C THR A 282 10.63 4.44 6.75
N CYS A 283 9.69 4.57 5.84
CA CYS A 283 9.30 5.84 5.23
C CYS A 283 7.78 6.02 5.22
N ALA A 284 7.36 7.27 5.35
CA ALA A 284 6.00 7.70 5.07
C ALA A 284 5.94 8.17 3.61
N VAL A 285 5.06 7.57 2.85
CA VAL A 285 4.92 7.74 1.40
C VAL A 285 3.61 8.45 1.10
N GLU A 286 3.65 9.48 0.26
CA GLU A 286 2.49 10.22 -0.22
C GLU A 286 2.41 10.10 -1.75
N PHE A 287 1.39 9.39 -2.23
CA PHE A 287 1.07 9.28 -3.65
C PHE A 287 0.26 10.50 -4.05
N ILE A 288 0.74 11.29 -5.00
CA ILE A 288 0.05 12.48 -5.49
C ILE A 288 -0.99 12.03 -6.52
N GLU A 289 -2.27 11.94 -6.09
CA GLU A 289 -3.37 11.50 -6.95
C GLU A 289 -3.77 12.60 -7.93
N GLU A 290 -3.95 13.82 -7.43
CA GLU A 290 -4.37 14.97 -8.22
C GLU A 290 -3.71 16.24 -7.66
N ARG A 291 -3.25 17.10 -8.55
CA ARG A 291 -2.64 18.37 -8.20
C ARG A 291 -3.24 19.47 -9.07
N ASN A 292 -3.88 20.44 -8.42
CA ASN A 292 -4.47 21.62 -9.06
C ASN A 292 -3.75 22.87 -8.57
N GLU A 293 -3.19 23.62 -9.51
CA GLU A 293 -2.45 24.86 -9.23
C GLU A 293 -3.36 26.09 -9.43
N ASN A 294 -3.10 27.13 -8.64
CA ASN A 294 -3.80 28.41 -8.72
C ASN A 294 -5.33 28.32 -8.58
N VAL A 295 -5.81 27.40 -7.73
CA VAL A 295 -7.22 27.24 -7.43
C VAL A 295 -7.64 28.00 -6.17
N LEU A 296 -8.95 28.32 -6.08
CA LEU A 296 -9.51 28.96 -4.88
C LEU A 296 -9.68 27.91 -3.78
N LEU A 297 -9.12 28.18 -2.62
CA LEU A 297 -9.09 27.28 -1.45
C LEU A 297 -9.97 27.83 -0.35
N VAL A 298 -10.79 26.93 0.20
CA VAL A 298 -11.66 27.21 1.34
C VAL A 298 -11.48 26.13 2.39
N PRO A 299 -11.35 26.50 3.69
CA PRO A 299 -11.35 25.52 4.76
C PRO A 299 -12.66 24.70 4.77
N ASN A 300 -12.55 23.40 4.96
CA ASN A 300 -13.71 22.48 4.96
C ASN A 300 -14.76 22.85 6.00
N ALA A 301 -14.37 23.51 7.09
CA ALA A 301 -15.27 24.01 8.13
C ALA A 301 -16.30 25.00 7.56
N ALA A 302 -15.89 25.91 6.62
CA ALA A 302 -16.79 26.89 6.02
C ALA A 302 -17.87 26.24 5.13
N LEU A 303 -17.56 25.12 4.47
CA LEU A 303 -18.49 24.37 3.63
C LEU A 303 -19.54 23.58 4.45
N ARG A 304 -19.28 23.39 5.75
CA ARG A 304 -20.18 22.69 6.69
C ARG A 304 -20.98 23.63 7.56
N TYR A 305 -20.63 24.93 7.58
CA TYR A 305 -21.32 25.91 8.40
C TYR A 305 -22.77 26.10 7.96
N GLN A 306 -23.66 26.05 8.92
CA GLN A 306 -25.08 26.39 8.76
C GLN A 306 -25.45 27.44 9.83
N PRO A 307 -26.07 28.54 9.45
CA PRO A 307 -26.43 29.60 10.39
C PRO A 307 -27.45 29.13 11.42
N VAL A 308 -27.18 29.41 12.69
CA VAL A 308 -28.10 29.11 13.79
C VAL A 308 -29.05 30.29 13.96
N GLY A 309 -30.34 30.00 14.11
CA GLY A 309 -31.38 31.01 14.34
C GLY A 309 -32.08 31.55 13.09
N LEU A 310 -31.78 30.99 11.92
CA LEU A 310 -32.61 31.20 10.72
C LEU A 310 -33.55 30.01 10.52
N SER A 311 -34.76 30.27 10.09
CA SER A 311 -35.70 29.21 9.71
C SER A 311 -35.22 28.51 8.43
N ALA A 312 -35.66 27.26 8.23
CA ALA A 312 -35.33 26.52 7.01
C ALA A 312 -35.84 27.25 5.75
N GLU A 313 -36.94 27.98 5.84
CA GLU A 313 -37.50 28.77 4.76
C GLU A 313 -36.63 29.99 4.42
N GLU A 314 -36.09 30.67 5.44
CA GLU A 314 -35.19 31.82 5.24
C GLU A 314 -33.87 31.36 4.62
N ILE A 315 -33.30 30.22 5.07
CA ILE A 315 -32.11 29.62 4.47
C ILE A 315 -32.40 29.28 3.00
N ALA A 316 -33.46 28.56 2.72
CA ALA A 316 -33.86 28.20 1.37
C ALA A 316 -34.10 29.43 0.48
N GLY A 317 -34.66 30.53 1.06
CA GLY A 317 -34.83 31.79 0.38
C GLY A 317 -33.53 32.46 -0.02
N ARG A 318 -32.55 32.52 0.89
CA ARG A 318 -31.21 33.09 0.62
C ARG A 318 -30.42 32.26 -0.38
N VAL A 319 -30.44 30.93 -0.24
CA VAL A 319 -29.81 30.00 -1.19
C VAL A 319 -30.40 30.14 -2.59
N PHE A 320 -31.73 30.27 -2.70
CA PHE A 320 -32.41 30.50 -3.97
C PHE A 320 -32.01 31.84 -4.60
N ASN A 321 -32.00 32.92 -3.81
CA ASN A 321 -31.57 34.23 -4.28
C ASN A 321 -30.09 34.26 -4.69
N ALA A 322 -29.22 33.53 -3.97
CA ALA A 322 -27.84 33.34 -4.36
C ALA A 322 -27.72 32.60 -5.71
N GLY A 323 -28.59 31.64 -5.97
CA GLY A 323 -28.72 30.91 -7.24
C GLY A 323 -29.18 31.77 -8.42
N LEU A 324 -29.89 32.82 -8.15
CA LEU A 324 -30.34 33.79 -9.21
C LEU A 324 -29.22 34.75 -9.63
N ARG A 325 -28.22 34.99 -8.78
CA ARG A 325 -27.10 35.89 -9.09
C ARG A 325 -26.28 35.33 -10.25
N GLY A 326 -26.23 36.04 -11.36
CA GLY A 326 -25.50 35.62 -12.57
C GLY A 326 -26.34 34.91 -13.63
N MET A 327 -27.62 34.67 -13.39
CA MET A 327 -28.57 34.26 -14.42
C MET A 327 -29.03 35.49 -15.24
N SER A 328 -29.38 35.26 -16.51
CA SER A 328 -30.02 36.30 -17.32
C SER A 328 -31.42 36.66 -16.76
N GLU A 329 -31.89 37.89 -17.00
CA GLU A 329 -33.19 38.35 -16.51
C GLU A 329 -34.34 37.40 -16.89
N THR A 330 -34.28 36.80 -18.07
CA THR A 330 -35.26 35.80 -18.53
C THR A 330 -35.22 34.52 -17.66
N GLN A 331 -34.06 34.02 -17.37
CA GLN A 331 -33.86 32.83 -16.51
C GLN A 331 -34.25 33.12 -15.05
N GLN A 332 -33.98 34.33 -14.55
CA GLN A 332 -34.38 34.72 -13.20
C GLN A 332 -35.93 34.77 -13.08
N ASN A 333 -36.61 35.31 -14.08
CA ASN A 333 -38.06 35.36 -14.10
C ASN A 333 -38.72 33.99 -14.18
N GLU A 334 -38.19 33.11 -15.03
CA GLU A 334 -38.66 31.70 -15.12
C GLU A 334 -38.45 30.95 -13.79
N ALA A 335 -37.30 31.11 -13.14
CA ALA A 335 -37.03 30.46 -11.85
C ALA A 335 -37.92 31.00 -10.72
N LEU A 336 -38.23 32.31 -10.73
CA LEU A 336 -39.19 32.95 -9.80
C LEU A 336 -40.62 32.48 -10.02
N GLU A 337 -41.05 32.32 -11.26
CA GLU A 337 -42.35 31.80 -11.61
C GLU A 337 -42.51 30.33 -11.22
N ALA A 338 -41.51 29.49 -11.52
CA ALA A 338 -41.47 28.08 -11.12
C ALA A 338 -41.59 27.93 -9.58
N ARG A 339 -40.86 28.78 -8.81
CA ARG A 339 -40.97 28.76 -7.34
C ARG A 339 -42.35 29.19 -6.85
N ARG A 340 -42.99 30.20 -7.49
CA ARG A 340 -44.37 30.63 -7.16
C ARG A 340 -45.38 29.52 -7.44
N GLN A 341 -45.23 28.80 -8.55
CA GLN A 341 -46.10 27.66 -8.89
C GLN A 341 -45.95 26.52 -7.90
N ALA A 342 -44.70 26.13 -7.55
CA ALA A 342 -44.42 25.10 -6.55
C ALA A 342 -44.97 25.47 -5.15
N ALA A 343 -44.89 26.75 -4.75
CA ALA A 343 -45.46 27.23 -3.50
C ALA A 343 -47.01 27.21 -3.50
N ALA A 344 -47.64 27.45 -4.64
CA ALA A 344 -49.10 27.39 -4.79
C ALA A 344 -49.60 25.94 -4.74
N GLU A 345 -48.91 25.00 -5.33
CA GLU A 345 -49.23 23.57 -5.28
C GLU A 345 -49.10 22.97 -3.86
N THR A 346 -48.15 23.47 -3.07
CA THR A 346 -47.95 23.00 -1.68
C THR A 346 -49.04 23.51 -0.72
N GLN A 347 -49.74 24.61 -1.04
CA GLN A 347 -50.88 25.13 -0.24
C GLN A 347 -52.20 24.44 -0.52
N GLY A 348 -52.31 23.63 -1.58
CA GLY A 348 -53.53 22.98 -2.01
C GLY A 348 -53.76 21.55 -1.52
N GLN A 349 -52.84 20.92 -0.83
CA GLN A 349 -53.03 19.56 -0.30
C GLN A 349 -53.23 19.59 1.23
N PRO A 350 -54.38 19.05 1.74
CA PRO A 350 -54.51 18.83 3.18
C PRO A 350 -53.45 17.83 3.64
N ARG A 351 -52.70 18.18 4.65
CA ARG A 351 -51.78 17.26 5.35
C ARG A 351 -52.59 16.08 5.92
N GLU A 352 -52.67 14.98 5.20
CA GLU A 352 -53.02 13.70 5.82
C GLU A 352 -51.90 13.33 6.78
N THR A 353 -52.20 13.47 8.05
CA THR A 353 -51.41 12.94 9.17
C THR A 353 -51.37 11.41 9.03
N ARG A 354 -50.33 10.88 8.39
CA ARG A 354 -49.98 9.48 8.55
C ARG A 354 -49.51 9.28 9.99
N GLN A 355 -50.45 8.88 10.83
CA GLN A 355 -50.17 8.22 12.09
C GLN A 355 -49.46 6.89 11.75
N THR A 356 -48.14 6.85 11.85
CA THR A 356 -47.38 5.61 11.96
C THR A 356 -47.59 5.07 13.37
N GLY A 357 -48.66 4.25 13.50
CA GLY A 357 -48.88 3.42 14.70
C GLY A 357 -47.77 2.40 14.83
N LEU A 358 -47.16 2.43 16.00
CA LEU A 358 -46.33 1.37 16.54
C LEU A 358 -47.19 0.12 16.77
N SER A 359 -47.31 -0.78 15.79
CA SER A 359 -47.90 -2.12 15.98
C SER A 359 -47.36 -3.07 14.94
N GLY A 360 -46.23 -3.71 15.21
CA GLY A 360 -45.65 -4.67 14.29
C GLY A 360 -44.41 -5.36 14.77
N LEU A 361 -44.25 -5.41 16.10
CA LEU A 361 -43.17 -6.14 16.71
C LEU A 361 -43.79 -7.09 17.74
N VAL A 362 -44.21 -8.29 17.31
CA VAL A 362 -44.25 -9.53 18.13
C VAL A 362 -44.75 -10.69 17.27
N MET A 363 -44.09 -11.82 17.38
CA MET A 363 -44.39 -13.19 16.97
C MET A 363 -44.29 -13.46 15.45
N GLY A 364 -43.43 -14.32 14.99
CA GLY A 364 -43.05 -15.63 15.55
C GLY A 364 -43.41 -16.71 14.55
N ASP A 365 -42.44 -17.52 14.26
CA ASP A 365 -42.56 -18.97 14.05
C ASP A 365 -42.85 -19.52 12.64
N ARG A 366 -41.87 -20.31 12.20
CA ARG A 366 -41.88 -21.63 11.50
C ARG A 366 -42.75 -21.84 10.24
N GLY A 367 -42.03 -22.40 9.27
CA GLY A 367 -42.65 -23.26 8.25
C GLY A 367 -41.78 -23.44 7.01
N PHE A 368 -40.92 -24.36 7.04
CA PHE A 368 -40.73 -25.61 6.29
C PHE A 368 -41.45 -25.66 4.92
N GLY A 369 -40.68 -26.02 3.88
CA GLY A 369 -41.20 -26.95 2.88
C GLY A 369 -40.99 -26.59 1.41
N GLY A 370 -39.97 -27.04 0.80
CA GLY A 370 -39.94 -27.96 -0.32
C GLY A 370 -40.13 -27.48 -1.77
N PRO A 371 -39.51 -28.26 -2.65
CA PRO A 371 -39.10 -27.82 -4.01
C PRO A 371 -39.96 -28.49 -5.08
N PRO A 372 -39.50 -28.73 -6.31
CA PRO A 372 -39.03 -27.92 -7.44
C PRO A 372 -39.91 -28.20 -8.73
N GLY A 373 -39.62 -27.48 -9.76
CA GLY A 373 -40.17 -27.76 -11.11
C GLY A 373 -39.62 -26.72 -12.10
N GLY A 374 -38.92 -27.04 -12.91
CA GLY A 374 -38.59 -27.64 -14.13
C GLY A 374 -39.28 -27.02 -15.35
N GLY A 375 -38.47 -26.59 -16.33
CA GLY A 375 -38.95 -26.40 -17.68
C GLY A 375 -38.10 -25.43 -18.54
N PRO A 376 -37.60 -25.89 -19.69
CA PRO A 376 -36.62 -25.16 -20.50
C PRO A 376 -37.31 -24.35 -21.61
N GLY A 377 -36.81 -23.12 -21.80
CA GLY A 377 -37.18 -22.27 -22.93
C GLY A 377 -35.96 -21.87 -23.74
N ARG A 378 -35.81 -22.48 -24.90
CA ARG A 378 -34.90 -22.12 -25.99
C ARG A 378 -35.24 -20.75 -26.54
N GLY A 379 -34.22 -19.94 -26.84
CA GLY A 379 -34.32 -18.72 -27.61
C GLY A 379 -32.96 -18.24 -28.08
N SER A 380 -32.52 -18.75 -29.22
CA SER A 380 -31.36 -18.32 -29.99
C SER A 380 -31.61 -16.95 -30.61
N GLY A 381 -30.62 -16.05 -30.51
CA GLY A 381 -30.52 -14.86 -31.33
C GLY A 381 -29.15 -14.20 -31.22
N PRO A 382 -28.36 -14.14 -32.31
CA PRO A 382 -27.07 -13.46 -32.30
C PRO A 382 -27.27 -11.96 -32.51
N GLY A 383 -27.06 -11.17 -31.48
CA GLY A 383 -27.05 -9.70 -31.53
C GLY A 383 -25.62 -9.16 -31.43
N ASN A 384 -25.02 -9.02 -32.59
CA ASN A 384 -23.87 -8.16 -32.81
C ASN A 384 -24.16 -6.75 -32.32
N ARG A 385 -23.38 -6.24 -31.34
CA ARG A 385 -23.22 -4.81 -31.06
C ARG A 385 -21.78 -4.54 -30.68
N GLY A 386 -21.02 -4.19 -31.70
CA GLY A 386 -19.84 -3.36 -31.53
C GLY A 386 -20.27 -2.05 -30.87
N GLY A 387 -19.86 -1.83 -29.62
CA GLY A 387 -19.89 -0.52 -29.00
C GLY A 387 -18.68 0.27 -29.48
N PRO A 388 -18.81 1.56 -29.77
CA PRO A 388 -17.67 2.38 -30.15
C PRO A 388 -16.74 2.57 -28.94
N GLU A 389 -15.52 2.06 -29.07
CA GLU A 389 -14.36 2.58 -28.34
C GLU A 389 -14.18 4.06 -28.72
N ASN A 390 -13.98 4.90 -27.72
CA ASN A 390 -13.82 6.35 -27.74
C ASN A 390 -15.11 7.14 -27.44
N ALA A 391 -15.59 7.01 -26.19
CA ALA A 391 -16.23 8.14 -25.55
C ALA A 391 -15.12 9.01 -24.94
N PRO A 392 -15.01 10.33 -25.28
CA PRO A 392 -14.15 11.23 -24.54
C PRO A 392 -14.61 11.23 -23.11
N SER A 393 -13.66 11.06 -22.18
CA SER A 393 -13.88 11.23 -20.74
C SER A 393 -14.53 12.60 -20.52
N GLY A 394 -15.83 12.58 -20.26
CA GLY A 394 -16.55 13.80 -19.87
C GLY A 394 -15.93 14.37 -18.60
N PRO A 395 -16.08 15.70 -18.37
CA PRO A 395 -15.58 16.31 -17.16
C PRO A 395 -16.15 15.56 -15.94
N PRO A 396 -15.37 15.46 -14.83
CA PRO A 396 -15.77 14.74 -13.64
C PRO A 396 -17.16 15.22 -13.18
N VAL A 397 -18.02 14.26 -12.81
CA VAL A 397 -19.40 14.52 -12.38
C VAL A 397 -19.33 15.44 -11.16
N GLU A 398 -19.64 16.71 -11.39
CA GLU A 398 -19.62 17.73 -10.36
C GLU A 398 -20.72 17.43 -9.34
N GLY A 399 -20.35 17.35 -8.06
CA GLY A 399 -21.31 17.18 -6.97
C GLY A 399 -22.31 18.35 -6.86
N PRO A 400 -23.39 18.21 -6.07
CA PRO A 400 -24.36 19.28 -5.87
C PRO A 400 -23.67 20.53 -5.32
N PRO A 401 -24.10 21.74 -5.74
CA PRO A 401 -23.51 23.00 -5.29
C PRO A 401 -23.61 23.13 -3.76
N LYS A 402 -22.56 23.63 -3.12
CA LYS A 402 -22.51 23.93 -1.68
C LYS A 402 -22.62 25.41 -1.44
N THR A 403 -23.11 25.78 -0.26
CA THR A 403 -23.26 27.19 0.16
C THR A 403 -22.07 27.62 1.01
N LEU A 404 -21.55 28.81 0.70
CA LEU A 404 -20.59 29.53 1.55
C LEU A 404 -21.27 30.78 2.11
N TRP A 405 -21.16 30.95 3.43
CA TRP A 405 -21.79 32.03 4.14
C TRP A 405 -20.81 33.14 4.45
N TYR A 406 -21.24 34.37 4.28
CA TYR A 406 -20.44 35.56 4.55
C TYR A 406 -21.30 36.72 5.07
N ILE A 407 -20.69 37.75 5.60
CA ILE A 407 -21.38 38.98 5.98
C ILE A 407 -21.16 40.02 4.87
N ASN A 408 -22.27 40.50 4.31
CA ASN A 408 -22.22 41.53 3.25
C ASN A 408 -21.84 42.90 3.82
N GLY A 409 -21.62 43.91 2.93
CA GLY A 409 -21.26 45.25 3.32
C GLY A 409 -22.31 46.00 4.18
N GLU A 410 -23.54 45.49 4.25
CA GLU A 410 -24.63 45.97 5.11
C GLU A 410 -24.64 45.31 6.50
N GLY A 411 -23.71 44.42 6.79
CA GLY A 411 -23.70 43.65 8.05
C GLY A 411 -24.71 42.51 8.11
N LYS A 412 -25.35 42.14 6.99
CA LYS A 412 -26.30 41.07 6.90
C LYS A 412 -25.64 39.78 6.46
N LEU A 413 -26.10 38.65 7.04
CA LEU A 413 -25.67 37.32 6.64
C LEU A 413 -26.18 37.01 5.23
N ASP A 414 -25.32 36.65 4.32
CA ASP A 414 -25.63 36.30 2.93
C ASP A 414 -24.82 35.05 2.51
N CYS A 415 -25.17 34.46 1.37
CA CYS A 415 -24.45 33.27 0.88
C CYS A 415 -24.23 33.31 -0.62
N PHE A 416 -23.28 32.54 -1.10
CA PHE A 416 -23.10 32.23 -2.52
C PHE A 416 -22.89 30.74 -2.73
N LEU A 417 -23.22 30.30 -3.94
CA LEU A 417 -23.12 28.91 -4.33
C LEU A 417 -21.78 28.63 -5.01
N VAL A 418 -21.13 27.54 -4.57
CA VAL A 418 -19.87 27.09 -5.14
C VAL A 418 -19.96 25.61 -5.48
N ARG A 419 -19.28 25.22 -6.53
CA ARG A 419 -18.97 23.81 -6.82
C ARG A 419 -17.66 23.46 -6.16
N THR A 420 -17.61 22.28 -5.57
CA THR A 420 -16.41 21.78 -4.92
C THR A 420 -15.63 20.88 -5.88
N GLY A 421 -14.32 21.11 -5.97
CA GLY A 421 -13.34 20.25 -6.65
C GLY A 421 -12.66 19.28 -5.67
N ILE A 422 -11.36 19.10 -5.84
CA ILE A 422 -10.55 18.24 -4.97
C ILE A 422 -10.49 18.76 -3.54
N SER A 423 -10.25 17.86 -2.59
CA SER A 423 -10.08 18.19 -1.18
C SER A 423 -8.95 17.36 -0.56
N ASN A 424 -8.14 17.99 0.30
CA ASN A 424 -7.07 17.31 1.05
C ASN A 424 -7.45 17.05 2.52
N GLY A 425 -8.74 17.14 2.88
CA GLY A 425 -9.23 16.97 4.25
C GLY A 425 -9.26 18.27 5.06
N PHE A 426 -8.40 19.26 4.81
CA PHE A 426 -8.36 20.57 5.47
C PHE A 426 -8.98 21.66 4.60
N PHE A 427 -8.61 21.69 3.34
CA PHE A 427 -9.08 22.63 2.34
C PHE A 427 -9.78 21.91 1.19
N THR A 428 -10.71 22.62 0.56
CA THR A 428 -11.41 22.16 -0.65
C THR A 428 -11.30 23.23 -1.72
N GLU A 429 -10.99 22.81 -2.94
CA GLU A 429 -11.09 23.64 -4.13
C GLU A 429 -12.52 24.04 -4.35
N ILE A 430 -12.73 25.31 -4.66
CA ILE A 430 -14.05 25.85 -5.03
C ILE A 430 -14.02 26.54 -6.37
N ARG A 431 -15.14 26.44 -7.08
CA ARG A 431 -15.43 27.18 -8.31
C ARG A 431 -16.78 27.87 -8.15
N PRO A 432 -16.87 29.18 -8.42
CA PRO A 432 -18.16 29.87 -8.36
C PRO A 432 -19.12 29.29 -9.40
N VAL A 433 -20.41 29.13 -9.02
CA VAL A 433 -21.41 28.52 -9.92
C VAL A 433 -21.88 29.50 -10.98
N LEU A 434 -21.89 30.80 -10.70
CA LEU A 434 -22.69 31.77 -11.43
C LEU A 434 -21.94 32.91 -12.12
N ALA A 435 -20.63 33.04 -11.91
CA ALA A 435 -19.80 33.98 -12.63
C ALA A 435 -18.35 33.48 -12.62
N PRO A 436 -17.88 32.80 -13.68
CA PRO A 436 -16.54 32.22 -13.73
C PRO A 436 -15.43 33.30 -13.56
N ASP A 437 -15.74 34.56 -13.79
CA ASP A 437 -14.80 35.68 -13.68
C ASP A 437 -14.87 36.43 -12.33
N THR A 438 -15.72 36.01 -11.39
CA THR A 438 -15.76 36.66 -10.07
C THR A 438 -14.58 36.19 -9.23
N ASP A 439 -13.60 37.09 -9.04
CA ASP A 439 -12.50 36.79 -8.14
C ASP A 439 -12.97 36.84 -6.68
N LEU A 440 -13.10 35.67 -6.09
CA LEU A 440 -13.49 35.50 -4.69
C LEU A 440 -12.26 35.51 -3.74
N ALA A 441 -11.05 35.68 -4.27
CA ALA A 441 -9.83 35.72 -3.45
C ALA A 441 -9.88 36.88 -2.46
N GLY A 442 -9.48 36.67 -1.22
CA GLY A 442 -9.53 37.65 -0.14
C GLY A 442 -10.89 37.87 0.50
N MET A 443 -11.95 37.24 0.01
CA MET A 443 -13.28 37.36 0.61
C MET A 443 -13.32 36.61 1.95
N ARG A 444 -13.90 37.26 2.98
CA ARG A 444 -14.07 36.65 4.31
C ARG A 444 -15.34 35.81 4.36
N ILE A 445 -15.17 34.55 4.69
CA ILE A 445 -16.24 33.56 4.85
C ILE A 445 -16.32 33.10 6.32
N ILE A 446 -17.50 32.69 6.74
CA ILE A 446 -17.75 32.26 8.12
C ILE A 446 -17.36 30.78 8.27
N LEU A 447 -16.55 30.49 9.30
CA LEU A 447 -16.19 29.14 9.70
C LEU A 447 -17.16 28.58 10.73
N ARG A 448 -17.50 29.40 11.72
CA ARG A 448 -18.39 29.04 12.82
C ARG A 448 -18.92 30.29 13.53
N GLU A 449 -20.03 30.13 14.21
CA GLU A 449 -20.62 31.12 15.11
C GLU A 449 -20.17 30.83 16.55
N ARG A 450 -19.76 31.87 17.26
CA ARG A 450 -19.54 31.84 18.69
C ARG A 450 -20.73 32.51 19.38
N VAL A 451 -21.41 31.79 20.22
CA VAL A 451 -22.52 32.27 21.03
C VAL A 451 -21.99 32.80 22.38
#